data_258dae5a9966f4b18423f471c352ee4e
#
_entry.id   258dae5a9966f4b18423f471c352ee4e
#
_cell.length_a   1.000
_cell.length_b   1.000
_cell.length_c   1.000
_cell.angle_alpha   90.00
_cell.angle_beta   90.00
_cell.angle_gamma   90.00
#
_symmetry.space_group_name_H-M   'P 1'
#
loop_
_entity.id
_entity.type
_entity.pdbx_description
1 polymer ?
#
loop_
_entity_poly.entity_id
_entity_poly.type
_entity_poly.pdbx_seq_one_letter_code
_entity_poly.pdbx_strand_id
1 'polypeptide(L)'
;MRFVVAVSALALLCAGVQAAAQSRVRLNWGAISGVMSPIWVAQEEGLFKKYNLDLELIHIAATSKAIQSMLSGEIQFTTADALNTIQAFNAGADVVMICEGVNRFVFSIMARPEIKRIADLKAKKIGITRLGSSTHTAVLYVVNKAGLGANDYTLLQLGEVPNILTTLLAGQIDAGALSPPTNSRAKKAGLQELINLGTDGPEYPSTVIASTRSYVKSNPENTRRMVRALGEGLAIFKSNRQIGIRAIQKYARLNDAEILEDTYKQFRDAFDPIPYVSRAGIASLLAGMGEKDSKIRQIRYEDVADMRFVAEAEKEGVFKKLASK
;
A
#
# COMPACT_ATOMS: atom_id res chain seq x y z
N MET A 1 -44.82 -7.43 73.19
CA MET A 1 -43.85 -8.21 72.35
C MET A 1 -43.91 -7.68 70.93
N ARG A 2 -42.89 -6.90 70.52
CA ARG A 2 -42.78 -6.31 69.19
C ARG A 2 -41.64 -7.05 68.46
N PHE A 3 -41.98 -7.78 67.41
CA PHE A 3 -40.98 -8.39 66.48
C PHE A 3 -40.57 -7.33 65.47
N VAL A 4 -39.31 -7.02 65.47
CA VAL A 4 -38.66 -6.20 64.44
C VAL A 4 -38.12 -7.15 63.39
N VAL A 5 -38.64 -7.07 62.16
CA VAL A 5 -38.13 -7.83 61.02
C VAL A 5 -37.11 -6.93 60.32
N ALA A 6 -35.82 -7.32 60.36
CA ALA A 6 -34.75 -6.65 59.61
C ALA A 6 -34.74 -7.19 58.17
N VAL A 7 -35.04 -6.36 57.20
CA VAL A 7 -34.93 -6.64 55.77
C VAL A 7 -33.52 -6.20 55.35
N SER A 8 -32.63 -7.15 55.15
CA SER A 8 -31.30 -6.92 54.55
C SER A 8 -31.44 -6.76 53.04
N ALA A 9 -31.29 -5.56 52.54
CA ALA A 9 -31.20 -5.29 51.09
C ALA A 9 -29.80 -5.64 50.61
N LEU A 10 -29.68 -6.77 49.89
CA LEU A 10 -28.46 -7.16 49.18
C LEU A 10 -28.43 -6.45 47.83
N ALA A 11 -27.71 -5.34 47.76
CA ALA A 11 -27.45 -4.60 46.52
C ALA A 11 -26.41 -5.39 45.69
N LEU A 12 -26.85 -6.16 44.71
CA LEU A 12 -25.99 -6.70 43.68
C LEU A 12 -25.45 -5.56 42.83
N LEU A 13 -24.17 -5.19 43.02
CA LEU A 13 -23.39 -4.40 42.07
C LEU A 13 -23.16 -5.26 40.82
N CYS A 14 -24.03 -5.19 39.85
CA CYS A 14 -23.73 -5.59 38.48
C CYS A 14 -22.75 -4.57 37.88
N ALA A 15 -21.44 -4.77 38.08
CA ALA A 15 -20.43 -4.12 37.28
C ALA A 15 -20.57 -4.65 35.84
N GLY A 16 -21.39 -3.99 35.06
CA GLY A 16 -21.48 -4.24 33.63
C GLY A 16 -20.11 -3.93 33.01
N VAL A 17 -19.37 -4.98 32.69
CA VAL A 17 -18.26 -4.89 31.74
C VAL A 17 -18.89 -4.41 30.43
N GLN A 18 -18.87 -3.11 30.20
CA GLN A 18 -19.17 -2.55 28.89
C GLN A 18 -18.11 -3.13 27.96
N ALA A 19 -18.44 -4.21 27.24
CA ALA A 19 -17.68 -4.62 26.08
C ALA A 19 -17.69 -3.41 25.14
N ALA A 20 -16.58 -2.69 25.10
CA ALA A 20 -16.41 -1.57 24.19
C ALA A 20 -16.76 -2.12 22.81
N ALA A 21 -17.83 -1.62 22.22
CA ALA A 21 -18.28 -2.04 20.90
C ALA A 21 -17.08 -1.91 19.97
N GLN A 22 -16.64 -3.04 19.42
CA GLN A 22 -15.50 -3.13 18.55
C GLN A 22 -15.80 -2.24 17.34
N SER A 23 -15.15 -1.08 17.26
CA SER A 23 -15.42 -0.12 16.19
C SER A 23 -15.00 -0.73 14.87
N ARG A 24 -15.94 -0.83 13.94
CA ARG A 24 -15.68 -1.35 12.59
C ARG A 24 -14.67 -0.45 11.90
N VAL A 25 -13.55 -1.01 11.51
CA VAL A 25 -12.44 -0.31 10.85
C VAL A 25 -12.39 -0.73 9.40
N ARG A 26 -12.20 0.20 8.49
CA ARG A 26 -12.07 -0.07 7.06
C ARG A 26 -10.65 0.22 6.59
N LEU A 27 -10.06 -0.78 5.93
CA LEU A 27 -8.76 -0.67 5.26
C LEU A 27 -8.96 -0.87 3.75
N ASN A 28 -8.45 0.05 2.96
CA ASN A 28 -8.36 -0.14 1.52
C ASN A 28 -7.09 -0.89 1.12
N TRP A 29 -7.24 -1.86 0.21
CA TRP A 29 -6.15 -2.39 -0.59
C TRP A 29 -6.29 -1.91 -2.04
N GLY A 30 -5.23 -1.32 -2.60
CA GLY A 30 -5.34 -0.46 -3.78
C GLY A 30 -4.98 -1.11 -5.11
N ALA A 31 -4.47 -2.36 -5.14
CA ALA A 31 -3.96 -2.96 -6.37
C ALA A 31 -4.09 -4.48 -6.38
N ILE A 32 -4.42 -5.05 -7.53
CA ILE A 32 -4.28 -6.49 -7.81
C ILE A 32 -2.79 -6.75 -8.12
N SER A 33 -1.97 -6.72 -7.09
CA SER A 33 -0.51 -6.85 -7.15
C SER A 33 0.01 -7.53 -5.90
N GLY A 34 1.06 -8.31 -6.01
CA GLY A 34 1.72 -8.98 -4.88
C GLY A 34 2.21 -8.04 -3.78
N VAL A 35 2.31 -6.74 -4.05
CA VAL A 35 2.62 -5.72 -3.04
C VAL A 35 1.57 -5.64 -1.92
N MET A 36 0.34 -6.12 -2.16
CA MET A 36 -0.72 -6.18 -1.16
C MET A 36 -0.68 -7.45 -0.30
N SER A 37 0.25 -8.37 -0.56
CA SER A 37 0.29 -9.69 0.09
C SER A 37 0.33 -9.64 1.62
N PRO A 38 1.03 -8.73 2.31
CA PRO A 38 0.96 -8.65 3.76
C PRO A 38 -0.46 -8.40 4.29
N ILE A 39 -1.24 -7.57 3.60
CA ILE A 39 -2.65 -7.28 3.94
C ILE A 39 -3.50 -8.53 3.72
N TRP A 40 -3.33 -9.20 2.58
CA TRP A 40 -4.07 -10.40 2.24
C TRP A 40 -3.76 -11.55 3.20
N VAL A 41 -2.48 -11.74 3.54
CA VAL A 41 -2.07 -12.73 4.56
C VAL A 41 -2.68 -12.38 5.91
N ALA A 42 -2.63 -11.12 6.34
CA ALA A 42 -3.23 -10.71 7.59
C ALA A 42 -4.75 -11.00 7.64
N GLN A 43 -5.44 -10.84 6.52
CA GLN A 43 -6.87 -11.17 6.40
C GLN A 43 -7.11 -12.69 6.45
N GLU A 44 -6.39 -13.48 5.66
CA GLU A 44 -6.59 -14.93 5.53
C GLU A 44 -6.20 -15.69 6.82
N GLU A 45 -5.15 -15.24 7.50
CA GLU A 45 -4.70 -15.83 8.76
C GLU A 45 -5.44 -15.26 10.00
N GLY A 46 -6.48 -14.42 9.78
CA GLY A 46 -7.32 -13.89 10.84
C GLY A 46 -6.62 -12.93 11.80
N LEU A 47 -5.51 -12.29 11.37
CA LEU A 47 -4.69 -11.47 12.26
C LEU A 47 -5.39 -10.21 12.75
N PHE A 48 -6.27 -9.63 11.94
CA PHE A 48 -7.07 -8.48 12.38
C PHE A 48 -7.96 -8.86 13.59
N LYS A 49 -8.63 -10.01 13.53
CA LYS A 49 -9.42 -10.53 14.68
C LYS A 49 -8.54 -10.87 15.88
N LYS A 50 -7.36 -11.49 15.64
CA LYS A 50 -6.36 -11.78 16.67
C LYS A 50 -5.98 -10.54 17.47
N TYR A 51 -5.87 -9.40 16.79
CA TYR A 51 -5.57 -8.10 17.41
C TYR A 51 -6.82 -7.29 17.76
N ASN A 52 -7.99 -7.92 17.86
CA ASN A 52 -9.27 -7.27 18.21
C ASN A 52 -9.64 -6.09 17.30
N LEU A 53 -9.39 -6.21 15.99
CA LEU A 53 -9.92 -5.31 14.96
C LEU A 53 -11.08 -6.00 14.24
N ASP A 54 -12.25 -5.38 14.27
CA ASP A 54 -13.34 -5.72 13.34
C ASP A 54 -13.08 -4.99 12.02
N LEU A 55 -12.37 -5.67 11.12
CA LEU A 55 -11.90 -5.07 9.87
C LEU A 55 -12.80 -5.42 8.68
N GLU A 56 -13.19 -4.39 7.93
CA GLU A 56 -13.72 -4.51 6.59
C GLU A 56 -12.62 -4.16 5.57
N LEU A 57 -12.22 -5.13 4.76
CA LEU A 57 -11.22 -4.94 3.72
C LEU A 57 -11.91 -4.53 2.41
N ILE A 58 -11.60 -3.34 1.90
CA ILE A 58 -12.26 -2.75 0.72
C ILE A 58 -11.25 -2.59 -0.41
N HIS A 59 -11.66 -2.91 -1.65
CA HIS A 59 -10.85 -2.64 -2.84
C HIS A 59 -11.23 -1.31 -3.47
N ILE A 60 -10.31 -0.34 -3.46
CA ILE A 60 -10.43 0.92 -4.18
C ILE A 60 -9.16 1.08 -5.02
N ALA A 61 -9.28 0.85 -6.31
CA ALA A 61 -8.17 1.03 -7.23
C ALA A 61 -7.80 2.52 -7.39
N ALA A 62 -6.52 2.78 -7.62
CA ALA A 62 -5.90 4.10 -7.75
C ALA A 62 -5.80 4.90 -6.44
N THR A 63 -4.55 5.20 -6.08
CA THR A 63 -4.14 5.87 -4.84
C THR A 63 -4.89 7.20 -4.61
N SER A 64 -5.03 8.02 -5.65
CA SER A 64 -5.72 9.32 -5.53
C SER A 64 -7.18 9.19 -5.08
N LYS A 65 -7.91 8.19 -5.58
CA LYS A 65 -9.29 7.92 -5.16
C LYS A 65 -9.33 7.39 -3.71
N ALA A 66 -8.41 6.50 -3.36
CA ALA A 66 -8.35 5.91 -2.03
C ALA A 66 -8.03 6.95 -0.94
N ILE A 67 -7.11 7.90 -1.21
CA ILE A 67 -6.83 9.03 -0.32
C ILE A 67 -8.10 9.89 -0.13
N GLN A 68 -8.86 10.17 -1.20
CA GLN A 68 -10.10 10.94 -1.09
C GLN A 68 -11.14 10.22 -0.20
N SER A 69 -11.34 8.90 -0.38
CA SER A 69 -12.24 8.11 0.51
C SER A 69 -11.79 8.11 1.96
N MET A 70 -10.48 8.15 2.23
CA MET A 70 -9.96 8.27 3.58
C MET A 70 -10.21 9.66 4.18
N LEU A 71 -9.97 10.71 3.42
CA LEU A 71 -10.21 12.09 3.88
C LEU A 71 -11.69 12.40 4.12
N SER A 72 -12.60 11.75 3.37
CA SER A 72 -14.05 11.84 3.61
C SER A 72 -14.52 11.02 4.82
N GLY A 73 -13.65 10.19 5.43
CA GLY A 73 -14.00 9.33 6.56
C GLY A 73 -14.69 8.02 6.17
N GLU A 74 -14.86 7.76 4.87
CA GLU A 74 -15.45 6.51 4.38
C GLU A 74 -14.61 5.28 4.78
N ILE A 75 -13.28 5.43 4.77
CA ILE A 75 -12.31 4.44 5.25
C ILE A 75 -11.36 5.08 6.25
N GLN A 76 -10.80 4.29 7.17
CA GLN A 76 -9.90 4.78 8.22
C GLN A 76 -8.43 4.63 7.84
N PHE A 77 -8.12 3.59 7.06
CA PHE A 77 -6.76 3.31 6.59
C PHE A 77 -6.75 3.04 5.09
N THR A 78 -5.70 3.47 4.41
CA THR A 78 -5.54 3.22 2.99
C THR A 78 -4.12 2.85 2.62
N THR A 79 -3.98 2.00 1.60
CA THR A 79 -2.71 1.90 0.89
C THR A 79 -2.52 3.13 0.01
N ALA A 80 -1.33 3.72 0.08
CA ALA A 80 -0.94 4.90 -0.70
C ALA A 80 0.54 4.77 -1.11
N ASP A 81 1.09 5.79 -1.73
CA ASP A 81 2.52 6.01 -1.86
C ASP A 81 2.91 7.33 -1.19
N ALA A 82 4.19 7.47 -0.88
CA ALA A 82 4.67 8.64 -0.14
C ALA A 82 4.51 9.94 -0.93
N LEU A 83 4.75 9.93 -2.24
CA LEU A 83 4.62 11.13 -3.07
C LEU A 83 3.20 11.71 -2.99
N ASN A 84 2.19 10.86 -3.26
CA ASN A 84 0.79 11.29 -3.21
C ASN A 84 0.37 11.70 -1.80
N THR A 85 0.89 11.04 -0.76
CA THR A 85 0.65 11.41 0.63
C THR A 85 1.25 12.77 0.97
N ILE A 86 2.50 13.03 0.55
CA ILE A 86 3.16 14.34 0.73
C ILE A 86 2.43 15.43 -0.06
N GLN A 87 1.99 15.15 -1.28
CA GLN A 87 1.22 16.12 -2.08
C GLN A 87 -0.11 16.46 -1.41
N ALA A 88 -0.82 15.48 -0.89
CA ALA A 88 -2.05 15.70 -0.13
C ALA A 88 -1.80 16.54 1.13
N PHE A 89 -0.74 16.23 1.89
CA PHE A 89 -0.33 17.00 3.06
C PHE A 89 0.02 18.45 2.69
N ASN A 90 0.79 18.66 1.64
CA ASN A 90 1.16 20.01 1.16
C ASN A 90 -0.06 20.83 0.70
N ALA A 91 -1.11 20.15 0.21
CA ALA A 91 -2.40 20.75 -0.11
C ALA A 91 -3.29 21.02 1.14
N GLY A 92 -2.80 20.75 2.34
CA GLY A 92 -3.51 20.98 3.60
C GLY A 92 -4.37 19.81 4.08
N ALA A 93 -4.25 18.63 3.46
CA ALA A 93 -5.01 17.46 3.90
C ALA A 93 -4.47 16.90 5.22
N ASP A 94 -5.39 16.45 6.09
CA ASP A 94 -5.06 15.74 7.32
C ASP A 94 -4.66 14.29 7.02
N VAL A 95 -3.38 14.06 6.71
CA VAL A 95 -2.87 12.75 6.32
C VAL A 95 -1.54 12.44 6.98
N VAL A 96 -1.31 11.18 7.34
CA VAL A 96 -0.06 10.68 7.92
C VAL A 96 0.18 9.22 7.52
N MET A 97 1.42 8.87 7.21
CA MET A 97 1.86 7.50 6.99
C MET A 97 2.16 6.82 8.33
N ILE A 98 1.69 5.59 8.54
CA ILE A 98 1.84 4.85 9.80
C ILE A 98 2.71 3.60 9.70
N CYS A 99 2.93 3.08 8.51
CA CYS A 99 3.93 2.05 8.21
C CYS A 99 4.17 1.97 6.71
N GLU A 100 5.25 1.29 6.31
CA GLU A 100 5.65 1.08 4.93
C GLU A 100 5.52 -0.40 4.53
N GLY A 101 5.19 -0.64 3.26
CA GLY A 101 5.29 -1.96 2.64
C GLY A 101 6.60 -2.11 1.87
N VAL A 102 6.82 -1.26 0.87
CA VAL A 102 7.97 -1.36 -0.06
C VAL A 102 8.60 0.00 -0.34
N ASN A 103 9.91 0.09 -0.11
CA ASN A 103 10.74 1.28 -0.35
C ASN A 103 11.41 1.29 -1.74
N ARG A 104 10.69 0.88 -2.76
CA ARG A 104 11.10 0.96 -4.17
C ARG A 104 9.87 0.93 -5.07
N PHE A 105 9.99 1.39 -6.29
CA PHE A 105 8.91 1.19 -7.25
C PHE A 105 8.64 -0.31 -7.45
N VAL A 106 7.39 -0.65 -7.71
CA VAL A 106 6.97 -2.05 -7.97
C VAL A 106 6.52 -2.24 -9.43
N PHE A 107 6.85 -1.30 -10.30
CA PHE A 107 6.38 -1.29 -11.68
C PHE A 107 7.50 -1.54 -12.67
N SER A 108 7.16 -2.30 -13.71
CA SER A 108 7.89 -2.31 -14.98
C SER A 108 7.13 -1.47 -16.01
N ILE A 109 7.84 -0.73 -16.84
CA ILE A 109 7.25 -0.15 -18.06
C ILE A 109 7.30 -1.23 -19.14
N MET A 110 6.14 -1.77 -19.42
CA MET A 110 5.94 -2.78 -20.46
C MET A 110 5.45 -2.11 -21.73
N ALA A 111 5.91 -2.56 -22.89
CA ALA A 111 5.58 -1.99 -24.17
C ALA A 111 5.37 -3.08 -25.26
N ARG A 112 4.81 -2.68 -26.36
CA ARG A 112 4.71 -3.52 -27.57
C ARG A 112 6.11 -3.87 -28.09
N PRO A 113 6.30 -5.04 -28.74
CA PRO A 113 7.64 -5.56 -29.09
C PRO A 113 8.47 -4.66 -29.99
N GLU A 114 7.85 -3.81 -30.80
CA GLU A 114 8.53 -2.85 -31.69
C GLU A 114 9.14 -1.66 -30.95
N ILE A 115 8.71 -1.36 -29.71
CA ILE A 115 9.25 -0.29 -28.88
C ILE A 115 10.42 -0.87 -28.07
N LYS A 116 11.62 -0.33 -28.24
CA LYS A 116 12.84 -0.88 -27.63
C LYS A 116 13.43 -0.03 -26.51
N ARG A 117 13.12 1.27 -26.49
CA ARG A 117 13.69 2.23 -25.52
C ARG A 117 12.60 3.19 -25.06
N ILE A 118 12.83 3.78 -23.89
CA ILE A 118 11.89 4.79 -23.34
C ILE A 118 11.74 5.99 -24.29
N ALA A 119 12.80 6.40 -24.98
CA ALA A 119 12.73 7.50 -25.96
C ALA A 119 11.77 7.21 -27.13
N ASP A 120 11.54 5.93 -27.45
CA ASP A 120 10.62 5.52 -28.52
C ASP A 120 9.12 5.69 -28.11
N LEU A 121 8.87 6.09 -26.86
CA LEU A 121 7.53 6.45 -26.36
C LEU A 121 7.05 7.83 -26.84
N LYS A 122 7.89 8.60 -27.56
CA LYS A 122 7.46 9.85 -28.20
C LYS A 122 6.32 9.60 -29.19
N ALA A 123 5.27 10.42 -29.07
CA ALA A 123 4.00 10.31 -29.82
C ALA A 123 3.23 9.00 -29.57
N LYS A 124 3.48 8.30 -28.47
CA LYS A 124 2.84 7.03 -28.11
C LYS A 124 1.77 7.21 -27.03
N LYS A 125 0.89 6.20 -26.93
CA LYS A 125 -0.16 6.11 -25.90
C LYS A 125 0.32 5.24 -24.75
N ILE A 126 0.36 5.79 -23.53
CA ILE A 126 0.85 5.11 -22.35
C ILE A 126 -0.30 4.91 -21.35
N GLY A 127 -0.54 3.67 -20.94
CA GLY A 127 -1.60 3.32 -19.98
C GLY A 127 -1.16 3.55 -18.55
N ILE A 128 -2.03 4.18 -17.78
CA ILE A 128 -1.95 4.36 -16.32
C ILE A 128 -3.29 4.01 -15.67
N THR A 129 -3.32 3.81 -14.37
CA THR A 129 -4.61 3.59 -13.68
C THR A 129 -5.41 4.89 -13.60
N ARG A 130 -4.83 5.95 -13.05
CA ARG A 130 -5.43 7.31 -13.00
C ARG A 130 -4.32 8.36 -12.95
N LEU A 131 -4.64 9.58 -13.33
CA LEU A 131 -3.79 10.73 -13.04
C LEU A 131 -3.62 10.88 -11.52
N GLY A 132 -2.41 11.21 -11.06
CA GLY A 132 -2.08 11.30 -9.65
C GLY A 132 -2.03 9.93 -8.91
N SER A 133 -1.90 8.80 -9.61
CA SER A 133 -1.69 7.48 -9.00
C SER A 133 -0.24 7.03 -9.08
N SER A 134 0.12 5.97 -8.35
CA SER A 134 1.48 5.41 -8.35
C SER A 134 1.94 4.96 -9.75
N THR A 135 1.04 4.46 -10.61
CA THR A 135 1.37 4.13 -12.00
C THR A 135 1.67 5.39 -12.83
N HIS A 136 0.96 6.49 -12.57
CA HIS A 136 1.24 7.78 -13.20
C HIS A 136 2.61 8.30 -12.76
N THR A 137 2.92 8.26 -11.47
CA THR A 137 4.22 8.64 -10.92
C THR A 137 5.36 7.83 -11.55
N ALA A 138 5.19 6.51 -11.68
CA ALA A 138 6.18 5.63 -12.31
C ALA A 138 6.44 6.00 -13.77
N VAL A 139 5.38 6.25 -14.55
CA VAL A 139 5.50 6.69 -15.95
C VAL A 139 6.20 8.04 -16.03
N LEU A 140 5.77 9.04 -15.23
CA LEU A 140 6.40 10.37 -15.23
C LEU A 140 7.88 10.31 -14.89
N TYR A 141 8.27 9.50 -13.89
CA TYR A 141 9.68 9.32 -13.55
C TYR A 141 10.51 8.86 -14.75
N VAL A 142 10.02 7.86 -15.48
CA VAL A 142 10.75 7.26 -16.59
C VAL A 142 10.83 8.20 -17.80
N VAL A 143 9.70 8.78 -18.20
CA VAL A 143 9.65 9.65 -19.39
C VAL A 143 10.41 10.96 -19.17
N ASN A 144 10.34 11.55 -17.96
CA ASN A 144 11.10 12.75 -17.62
C ASN A 144 12.62 12.47 -17.63
N LYS A 145 13.06 11.31 -17.09
CA LYS A 145 14.46 10.90 -17.14
C LYS A 145 14.98 10.70 -18.57
N ALA A 146 14.08 10.33 -19.49
CA ALA A 146 14.38 10.22 -20.92
C ALA A 146 14.24 11.54 -21.70
N GLY A 147 13.96 12.65 -21.02
CA GLY A 147 13.82 13.98 -21.64
C GLY A 147 12.50 14.20 -22.39
N LEU A 148 11.48 13.35 -22.19
CA LEU A 148 10.18 13.53 -22.80
C LEU A 148 9.32 14.47 -21.95
N GLY A 149 8.76 15.50 -22.57
CA GLY A 149 7.83 16.44 -21.95
C GLY A 149 6.39 15.96 -22.01
N ALA A 150 5.49 16.65 -21.30
CA ALA A 150 4.07 16.26 -21.18
C ALA A 150 3.33 16.22 -22.54
N ASN A 151 3.79 16.96 -23.55
CA ASN A 151 3.20 16.98 -24.89
C ASN A 151 3.79 15.92 -25.84
N ASP A 152 4.81 15.18 -25.39
CA ASP A 152 5.50 14.18 -26.22
C ASP A 152 4.78 12.81 -26.24
N TYR A 153 3.78 12.59 -25.40
CA TYR A 153 3.04 11.33 -25.31
C TYR A 153 1.60 11.55 -24.84
N THR A 154 0.75 10.52 -24.95
CA THR A 154 -0.64 10.58 -24.47
C THR A 154 -0.84 9.59 -23.32
N LEU A 155 -1.36 10.06 -22.18
CA LEU A 155 -1.74 9.18 -21.06
C LEU A 155 -3.20 8.74 -21.18
N LEU A 156 -3.44 7.43 -21.07
CA LEU A 156 -4.79 6.86 -21.00
C LEU A 156 -5.04 6.29 -19.59
N GLN A 157 -6.16 6.71 -18.99
CA GLN A 157 -6.61 6.25 -17.68
C GLN A 157 -7.47 4.98 -17.83
N LEU A 158 -7.00 3.84 -17.34
CA LEU A 158 -7.59 2.51 -17.55
C LEU A 158 -8.14 1.86 -16.26
N GLY A 159 -8.11 2.60 -15.15
CA GLY A 159 -8.69 2.19 -13.86
C GLY A 159 -7.78 1.28 -13.06
N GLU A 160 -7.45 0.11 -13.56
CA GLU A 160 -6.67 -0.92 -12.86
C GLU A 160 -5.52 -1.47 -13.69
N VAL A 161 -4.48 -2.01 -13.03
CA VAL A 161 -3.28 -2.57 -13.70
C VAL A 161 -3.62 -3.72 -14.67
N PRO A 162 -4.51 -4.68 -14.34
CA PRO A 162 -4.91 -5.70 -15.30
C PRO A 162 -5.54 -5.14 -16.59
N ASN A 163 -6.30 -4.04 -16.51
CA ASN A 163 -6.89 -3.39 -17.68
C ASN A 163 -5.82 -2.77 -18.59
N ILE A 164 -4.73 -2.25 -18.00
CA ILE A 164 -3.59 -1.75 -18.77
C ILE A 164 -3.00 -2.89 -19.63
N LEU A 165 -2.80 -4.07 -19.05
CA LEU A 165 -2.31 -5.24 -19.81
C LEU A 165 -3.28 -5.62 -20.92
N THR A 166 -4.58 -5.75 -20.62
CA THR A 166 -5.59 -6.10 -21.62
C THR A 166 -5.61 -5.13 -22.79
N THR A 167 -5.55 -3.83 -22.49
CA THR A 167 -5.55 -2.75 -23.50
C THR A 167 -4.24 -2.74 -24.33
N LEU A 168 -3.11 -3.07 -23.69
CA LEU A 168 -1.81 -3.19 -24.35
C LEU A 168 -1.76 -4.41 -25.30
N LEU A 169 -2.27 -5.56 -24.86
CA LEU A 169 -2.40 -6.77 -25.70
C LEU A 169 -3.35 -6.55 -26.88
N ALA A 170 -4.39 -5.77 -26.70
CA ALA A 170 -5.31 -5.38 -27.77
C ALA A 170 -4.70 -4.33 -28.74
N GLY A 171 -3.49 -3.84 -28.53
CA GLY A 171 -2.82 -2.84 -29.37
C GLY A 171 -3.44 -1.44 -29.30
N GLN A 172 -4.31 -1.16 -28.32
CA GLN A 172 -4.97 0.14 -28.16
C GLN A 172 -4.10 1.19 -27.45
N ILE A 173 -3.08 0.73 -26.72
CA ILE A 173 -1.99 1.50 -26.17
C ILE A 173 -0.64 0.90 -26.58
N ASP A 174 0.42 1.67 -26.48
CA ASP A 174 1.76 1.30 -26.91
C ASP A 174 2.64 0.82 -25.75
N ALA A 175 2.40 1.35 -24.54
CA ALA A 175 3.11 0.98 -23.31
C ALA A 175 2.22 1.18 -22.08
N GLY A 176 2.69 0.68 -20.92
CA GLY A 176 2.00 0.91 -19.65
C GLY A 176 2.81 0.46 -18.44
N ALA A 177 2.48 1.00 -17.27
CA ALA A 177 3.10 0.63 -16.00
C ALA A 177 2.39 -0.59 -15.39
N LEU A 178 3.08 -1.72 -15.30
CA LEU A 178 2.57 -2.99 -14.80
C LEU A 178 3.40 -3.48 -13.61
N SER A 179 2.73 -3.98 -12.57
CA SER A 179 3.36 -4.64 -11.41
C SER A 179 3.15 -6.16 -11.46
N PRO A 180 3.98 -6.96 -10.73
CA PRO A 180 3.72 -8.39 -10.61
C PRO A 180 2.36 -8.69 -9.93
N PRO A 181 1.62 -9.70 -10.38
CA PRO A 181 1.94 -10.68 -11.42
C PRO A 181 1.67 -10.21 -12.86
N THR A 182 1.13 -9.00 -13.07
CA THR A 182 0.65 -8.55 -14.39
C THR A 182 1.80 -8.33 -15.38
N ASN A 183 2.96 -7.79 -14.93
CA ASN A 183 4.15 -7.66 -15.77
C ASN A 183 4.73 -9.03 -16.19
N SER A 184 4.71 -10.04 -15.30
CA SER A 184 5.15 -11.40 -15.64
C SER A 184 4.23 -12.03 -16.71
N ARG A 185 2.90 -11.79 -16.60
CA ARG A 185 1.95 -12.18 -17.66
C ARG A 185 2.23 -11.46 -18.98
N ALA A 186 2.58 -10.18 -18.92
CA ALA A 186 2.95 -9.38 -20.09
C ALA A 186 4.20 -9.94 -20.78
N LYS A 187 5.25 -10.29 -20.02
CA LYS A 187 6.46 -10.93 -20.54
C LYS A 187 6.15 -12.26 -21.21
N LYS A 188 5.34 -13.11 -20.57
CA LYS A 188 4.91 -14.41 -21.12
C LYS A 188 4.09 -14.26 -22.40
N ALA A 189 3.39 -13.15 -22.57
CA ALA A 189 2.66 -12.80 -23.79
C ALA A 189 3.53 -12.13 -24.87
N GLY A 190 4.86 -12.03 -24.68
CA GLY A 190 5.80 -11.50 -25.66
C GLY A 190 5.95 -9.97 -25.66
N LEU A 191 5.41 -9.26 -24.66
CA LEU A 191 5.60 -7.82 -24.52
C LEU A 191 7.03 -7.51 -24.04
N GLN A 192 7.53 -6.34 -24.45
CA GLN A 192 8.87 -5.86 -24.11
C GLN A 192 8.87 -5.15 -22.74
N GLU A 193 9.77 -5.53 -21.84
CA GLU A 193 10.08 -4.75 -20.65
C GLU A 193 11.13 -3.70 -21.00
N LEU A 194 10.76 -2.41 -20.99
CA LEU A 194 11.67 -1.31 -21.28
C LEU A 194 12.55 -0.97 -20.08
N ILE A 195 12.00 -1.09 -18.89
CA ILE A 195 12.70 -0.88 -17.61
C ILE A 195 11.91 -1.56 -16.48
N ASN A 196 12.63 -2.15 -15.53
CA ASN A 196 12.09 -2.62 -14.26
C ASN A 196 12.47 -1.64 -13.15
N LEU A 197 11.54 -0.80 -12.72
CA LEU A 197 11.80 0.18 -11.67
C LEU A 197 12.01 -0.45 -10.29
N GLY A 198 11.61 -1.70 -10.10
CA GLY A 198 11.88 -2.45 -8.86
C GLY A 198 13.36 -2.78 -8.68
N THR A 199 14.12 -2.93 -9.78
CA THR A 199 15.56 -3.19 -9.78
C THR A 199 16.39 -1.96 -10.14
N ASP A 200 15.91 -1.17 -11.10
CA ASP A 200 16.67 -0.09 -11.74
C ASP A 200 16.21 1.31 -11.29
N GLY A 201 15.18 1.37 -10.44
CA GLY A 201 14.63 2.60 -9.90
C GLY A 201 15.34 3.09 -8.64
N PRO A 202 15.05 4.33 -8.21
CA PRO A 202 15.55 4.88 -6.96
C PRO A 202 14.83 4.28 -5.76
N GLU A 203 15.36 4.54 -4.54
CA GLU A 203 14.57 4.40 -3.33
C GLU A 203 13.32 5.28 -3.42
N TYR A 204 12.19 4.65 -3.16
CA TYR A 204 10.88 5.30 -3.28
C TYR A 204 9.87 4.57 -2.40
N PRO A 205 9.35 5.19 -1.32
CA PRO A 205 8.29 4.60 -0.52
C PRO A 205 7.00 4.46 -1.33
N SER A 206 6.95 3.38 -2.13
CA SER A 206 5.90 3.16 -3.14
C SER A 206 4.61 2.60 -2.56
N THR A 207 4.68 2.00 -1.39
CA THR A 207 3.52 1.45 -0.72
C THR A 207 3.63 1.70 0.77
N VAL A 208 2.79 2.60 1.25
CA VAL A 208 2.64 2.94 2.66
C VAL A 208 1.20 2.69 3.08
N ILE A 209 0.98 2.52 4.38
CA ILE A 209 -0.36 2.61 4.97
C ILE A 209 -0.50 4.01 5.53
N ALA A 210 -1.51 4.71 5.07
CA ALA A 210 -1.85 6.05 5.54
C ALA A 210 -3.19 6.08 6.28
N SER A 211 -3.33 7.08 7.14
CA SER A 211 -4.56 7.41 7.85
C SER A 211 -4.66 8.94 7.97
N THR A 212 -5.77 9.44 8.54
CA THR A 212 -5.80 10.84 8.97
C THR A 212 -5.10 10.97 10.32
N ARG A 213 -4.37 12.08 10.53
CA ARG A 213 -3.70 12.36 11.81
C ARG A 213 -4.71 12.48 12.95
N SER A 214 -5.87 13.08 12.66
CA SER A 214 -6.99 13.18 13.60
C SER A 214 -7.49 11.80 14.04
N TYR A 215 -7.65 10.84 13.09
CA TYR A 215 -8.05 9.48 13.43
C TYR A 215 -6.98 8.76 14.27
N VAL A 216 -5.71 8.85 13.88
CA VAL A 216 -4.58 8.25 14.62
C VAL A 216 -4.53 8.79 16.06
N LYS A 217 -4.77 10.08 16.24
CA LYS A 217 -4.80 10.74 17.56
C LYS A 217 -6.00 10.29 18.41
N SER A 218 -7.17 10.19 17.83
CA SER A 218 -8.41 9.81 18.55
C SER A 218 -8.55 8.30 18.74
N ASN A 219 -7.90 7.47 17.89
CA ASN A 219 -7.97 6.02 17.93
C ASN A 219 -6.57 5.36 17.91
N PRO A 220 -5.69 5.68 18.87
CA PRO A 220 -4.32 5.18 18.87
C PRO A 220 -4.27 3.65 19.02
N GLU A 221 -5.22 3.07 19.74
CA GLU A 221 -5.28 1.62 19.93
C GLU A 221 -5.64 0.87 18.64
N ASN A 222 -6.59 1.38 17.84
CA ASN A 222 -6.89 0.80 16.53
C ASN A 222 -5.69 0.89 15.57
N THR A 223 -4.96 2.00 15.62
CA THR A 223 -3.74 2.19 14.83
C THR A 223 -2.65 1.21 15.25
N ARG A 224 -2.44 1.00 16.56
CA ARG A 224 -1.50 0.02 17.12
C ARG A 224 -1.84 -1.40 16.66
N ARG A 225 -3.11 -1.78 16.77
CA ARG A 225 -3.62 -3.10 16.35
C ARG A 225 -3.44 -3.32 14.85
N MET A 226 -3.70 -2.27 14.03
CA MET A 226 -3.49 -2.30 12.59
C MET A 226 -2.03 -2.58 12.24
N VAL A 227 -1.09 -1.82 12.81
CA VAL A 227 0.35 -1.99 12.56
C VAL A 227 0.84 -3.38 12.99
N ARG A 228 0.36 -3.90 14.14
CA ARG A 228 0.70 -5.26 14.59
C ARG A 228 0.18 -6.33 13.62
N ALA A 229 -1.08 -6.23 13.19
CA ALA A 229 -1.67 -7.21 12.27
C ALA A 229 -0.97 -7.21 10.92
N LEU A 230 -0.66 -6.04 10.36
CA LEU A 230 0.05 -5.91 9.09
C LEU A 230 1.50 -6.39 9.21
N GLY A 231 2.18 -6.05 10.31
CA GLY A 231 3.56 -6.48 10.56
C GLY A 231 3.67 -7.99 10.73
N GLU A 232 2.74 -8.64 11.43
CA GLU A 232 2.70 -10.11 11.52
C GLU A 232 2.35 -10.73 10.16
N GLY A 233 1.42 -10.15 9.40
CA GLY A 233 1.11 -10.58 8.04
C GLY A 233 2.31 -10.51 7.10
N LEU A 234 3.10 -9.44 7.19
CA LEU A 234 4.37 -9.28 6.49
C LEU A 234 5.37 -10.37 6.88
N ALA A 235 5.56 -10.62 8.17
CA ALA A 235 6.48 -11.63 8.68
C ALA A 235 6.08 -13.05 8.22
N ILE A 236 4.78 -13.39 8.26
CA ILE A 236 4.26 -14.66 7.73
C ILE A 236 4.49 -14.76 6.22
N PHE A 237 4.20 -13.70 5.46
CA PHE A 237 4.44 -13.68 4.02
C PHE A 237 5.91 -13.99 3.69
N LYS A 238 6.86 -13.36 4.43
CA LYS A 238 8.30 -13.56 4.20
C LYS A 238 8.79 -14.96 4.60
N SER A 239 8.23 -15.54 5.65
CA SER A 239 8.71 -16.82 6.23
C SER A 239 7.94 -18.04 5.74
N ASN A 240 6.71 -17.91 5.28
CA ASN A 240 5.87 -19.02 4.83
C ASN A 240 5.46 -18.87 3.36
N ARG A 241 6.27 -19.51 2.48
CA ARG A 241 6.04 -19.49 1.03
C ARG A 241 4.63 -19.97 0.65
N GLN A 242 4.12 -21.04 1.29
CA GLN A 242 2.82 -21.61 0.93
C GLN A 242 1.67 -20.64 1.22
N ILE A 243 1.71 -19.99 2.38
CA ILE A 243 0.72 -18.96 2.76
C ILE A 243 0.81 -17.78 1.80
N GLY A 244 2.02 -17.29 1.51
CA GLY A 244 2.24 -16.17 0.60
C GLY A 244 1.69 -16.46 -0.80
N ILE A 245 1.99 -17.63 -1.37
CA ILE A 245 1.50 -18.02 -2.70
C ILE A 245 -0.03 -18.18 -2.70
N ARG A 246 -0.63 -18.83 -1.68
CA ARG A 246 -2.10 -18.94 -1.59
C ARG A 246 -2.79 -17.58 -1.57
N ALA A 247 -2.23 -16.63 -0.82
CA ALA A 247 -2.77 -15.27 -0.76
C ALA A 247 -2.71 -14.59 -2.14
N ILE A 248 -1.55 -14.63 -2.82
CA ILE A 248 -1.41 -14.08 -4.19
C ILE A 248 -2.40 -14.77 -5.14
N GLN A 249 -2.46 -16.10 -5.13
CA GLN A 249 -3.35 -16.89 -5.98
C GLN A 249 -4.81 -16.46 -5.85
N LYS A 250 -5.29 -16.35 -4.60
CA LYS A 250 -6.66 -15.99 -4.29
C LYS A 250 -7.02 -14.60 -4.79
N TYR A 251 -6.24 -13.60 -4.40
CA TYR A 251 -6.56 -12.19 -4.65
C TYR A 251 -6.21 -11.73 -6.07
N ALA A 252 -5.15 -12.27 -6.68
CA ALA A 252 -4.82 -12.01 -8.07
C ALA A 252 -5.59 -12.91 -9.06
N ARG A 253 -6.39 -13.89 -8.56
CA ARG A 253 -7.14 -14.87 -9.36
C ARG A 253 -6.26 -15.53 -10.42
N LEU A 254 -5.12 -16.04 -9.99
CA LEU A 254 -4.08 -16.56 -10.86
C LEU A 254 -3.75 -18.01 -10.48
N ASN A 255 -3.70 -18.91 -11.48
CA ASN A 255 -3.40 -20.33 -11.30
C ASN A 255 -2.08 -20.77 -11.96
N ASP A 256 -1.34 -19.85 -12.61
CA ASP A 256 -0.04 -20.14 -13.21
C ASP A 256 1.03 -20.22 -12.11
N ALA A 257 1.53 -21.44 -11.87
CA ALA A 257 2.45 -21.72 -10.78
C ALA A 257 3.79 -20.98 -10.93
N GLU A 258 4.27 -20.80 -12.16
CA GLU A 258 5.52 -20.08 -12.44
C GLU A 258 5.39 -18.60 -12.12
N ILE A 259 4.30 -17.97 -12.56
CA ILE A 259 4.03 -16.54 -12.29
C ILE A 259 3.77 -16.31 -10.79
N LEU A 260 3.09 -17.24 -10.11
CA LEU A 260 2.87 -17.17 -8.66
C LEU A 260 4.19 -17.22 -7.90
N GLU A 261 5.07 -18.13 -8.26
CA GLU A 261 6.39 -18.28 -7.64
C GLU A 261 7.27 -17.05 -7.87
N ASP A 262 7.31 -16.56 -9.11
CA ASP A 262 8.06 -15.36 -9.49
C ASP A 262 7.55 -14.14 -8.71
N THR A 263 6.22 -13.94 -8.65
CA THR A 263 5.60 -12.85 -7.88
C THR A 263 5.94 -12.95 -6.40
N TYR A 264 5.85 -14.15 -5.80
CA TYR A 264 6.18 -14.36 -4.40
C TYR A 264 7.64 -13.99 -4.11
N LYS A 265 8.59 -14.48 -4.92
CA LYS A 265 10.03 -14.20 -4.75
C LYS A 265 10.31 -12.70 -4.84
N GLN A 266 9.80 -12.04 -5.88
CA GLN A 266 10.02 -10.61 -6.07
C GLN A 266 9.56 -9.80 -4.84
N PHE A 267 8.37 -10.08 -4.31
CA PHE A 267 7.87 -9.32 -3.16
C PHE A 267 8.46 -9.77 -1.82
N ARG A 268 8.76 -11.07 -1.63
CA ARG A 268 9.49 -11.53 -0.44
C ARG A 268 10.80 -10.75 -0.26
N ASP A 269 11.51 -10.51 -1.37
CA ASP A 269 12.81 -9.85 -1.35
C ASP A 269 12.68 -8.30 -1.35
N ALA A 270 11.56 -7.77 -1.87
CA ALA A 270 11.30 -6.34 -1.90
C ALA A 270 10.81 -5.75 -0.58
N PHE A 271 10.12 -6.55 0.25
CA PHE A 271 9.64 -6.08 1.56
C PHE A 271 10.76 -6.00 2.57
N ASP A 272 10.88 -4.86 3.25
CA ASP A 272 11.73 -4.74 4.42
C ASP A 272 11.16 -5.56 5.59
N PRO A 273 12.02 -6.12 6.46
CA PRO A 273 11.55 -6.96 7.58
C PRO A 273 10.80 -6.17 8.65
N ILE A 274 11.06 -4.88 8.77
CA ILE A 274 10.40 -3.97 9.72
C ILE A 274 9.84 -2.80 8.90
N PRO A 275 8.54 -2.50 8.99
CA PRO A 275 7.86 -1.61 8.07
C PRO A 275 7.99 -0.11 8.44
N TYR A 276 9.22 0.37 8.71
CA TYR A 276 9.48 1.80 8.87
C TYR A 276 9.41 2.51 7.53
N VAL A 277 8.72 3.66 7.49
CA VAL A 277 8.78 4.53 6.31
C VAL A 277 10.20 5.07 6.15
N SER A 278 10.78 4.87 4.97
CA SER A 278 12.17 5.25 4.70
C SER A 278 12.41 6.75 4.83
N ARG A 279 13.28 7.12 5.79
CA ARG A 279 13.71 8.52 5.94
C ARG A 279 14.46 9.04 4.72
N ALA A 280 15.31 8.20 4.14
CA ALA A 280 16.07 8.55 2.93
C ALA A 280 15.13 8.72 1.73
N GLY A 281 14.16 7.82 1.56
CA GLY A 281 13.14 7.93 0.51
C GLY A 281 12.29 9.18 0.64
N ILE A 282 11.82 9.52 1.85
CA ILE A 282 11.07 10.77 2.10
C ILE A 282 11.95 12.00 1.83
N ALA A 283 13.19 12.02 2.33
CA ALA A 283 14.11 13.14 2.10
C ALA A 283 14.37 13.38 0.60
N SER A 284 14.56 12.30 -0.17
CA SER A 284 14.74 12.37 -1.63
C SER A 284 13.50 12.95 -2.33
N LEU A 285 12.30 12.52 -1.93
CA LEU A 285 11.04 13.05 -2.46
C LEU A 285 10.86 14.53 -2.14
N LEU A 286 11.08 14.93 -0.88
CA LEU A 286 10.95 16.33 -0.45
C LEU A 286 11.95 17.23 -1.17
N ALA A 287 13.19 16.77 -1.40
CA ALA A 287 14.20 17.51 -2.16
C ALA A 287 13.73 17.74 -3.61
N GLY A 288 13.35 16.68 -4.32
CA GLY A 288 12.91 16.79 -5.72
C GLY A 288 11.62 17.61 -5.91
N MET A 289 10.65 17.47 -4.98
CA MET A 289 9.43 18.27 -5.01
C MET A 289 9.69 19.74 -4.62
N GLY A 290 10.60 19.98 -3.68
CA GLY A 290 10.98 21.30 -3.21
C GLY A 290 11.69 22.18 -4.23
N GLU A 291 12.22 21.59 -5.32
CA GLU A 291 12.73 22.36 -6.47
C GLU A 291 11.61 23.16 -7.16
N LYS A 292 10.40 22.61 -7.19
CA LYS A 292 9.23 23.18 -7.86
C LYS A 292 8.30 23.96 -6.92
N ASP A 293 8.28 23.62 -5.63
CA ASP A 293 7.44 24.24 -4.59
C ASP A 293 8.24 24.43 -3.30
N SER A 294 8.58 25.69 -2.99
CA SER A 294 9.39 26.04 -1.82
C SER A 294 8.73 25.70 -0.48
N LYS A 295 7.40 25.59 -0.41
CA LYS A 295 6.67 25.18 0.81
C LYS A 295 7.03 23.77 1.21
N ILE A 296 7.27 22.89 0.24
CA ILE A 296 7.63 21.49 0.48
C ILE A 296 8.98 21.36 1.20
N ARG A 297 9.90 22.30 1.01
CA ARG A 297 11.20 22.33 1.72
C ARG A 297 11.07 22.45 3.24
N GLN A 298 9.93 22.93 3.73
CA GLN A 298 9.67 23.10 5.17
C GLN A 298 9.06 21.85 5.78
N ILE A 299 8.59 20.89 4.97
CA ILE A 299 7.98 19.65 5.45
C ILE A 299 9.08 18.75 6.02
N ARG A 300 8.92 18.34 7.28
CA ARG A 300 9.80 17.39 7.95
C ARG A 300 9.23 15.96 7.82
N TYR A 301 10.06 14.99 8.05
CA TYR A 301 9.65 13.59 8.08
C TYR A 301 8.47 13.35 9.04
N GLU A 302 8.55 13.92 10.25
CA GLU A 302 7.55 13.76 11.31
C GLU A 302 6.19 14.43 10.97
N ASP A 303 6.20 15.36 10.03
CA ASP A 303 4.97 16.00 9.56
C ASP A 303 4.16 15.07 8.64
N VAL A 304 4.76 14.04 8.04
CA VAL A 304 4.13 13.13 7.09
C VAL A 304 4.17 11.66 7.51
N ALA A 305 4.98 11.28 8.54
CA ALA A 305 5.11 9.91 9.01
C ALA A 305 5.07 9.83 10.55
N ASP A 306 4.31 8.88 11.08
CA ASP A 306 4.21 8.57 12.51
C ASP A 306 4.62 7.13 12.77
N MET A 307 5.88 6.93 13.10
CA MET A 307 6.47 5.60 13.29
C MET A 307 6.39 5.07 14.72
N ARG A 308 5.68 5.74 15.63
CA ARG A 308 5.54 5.30 17.03
C ARG A 308 5.05 3.86 17.13
N PHE A 309 4.04 3.52 16.36
CA PHE A 309 3.39 2.23 16.41
C PHE A 309 4.26 1.10 15.84
N VAL A 310 5.09 1.42 14.83
CA VAL A 310 6.09 0.48 14.31
C VAL A 310 7.18 0.24 15.36
N ALA A 311 7.69 1.30 16.01
CA ALA A 311 8.69 1.19 17.06
C ALA A 311 8.18 0.41 18.29
N GLU A 312 6.92 0.61 18.70
CA GLU A 312 6.27 -0.17 19.74
C GLU A 312 6.19 -1.66 19.37
N ALA A 313 5.71 -1.98 18.17
CA ALA A 313 5.58 -3.34 17.67
C ALA A 313 6.95 -4.05 17.52
N GLU A 314 7.98 -3.32 17.10
CA GLU A 314 9.35 -3.83 17.05
C GLU A 314 9.87 -4.18 18.43
N LYS A 315 9.72 -3.28 19.41
CA LYS A 315 10.13 -3.49 20.79
C LYS A 315 9.44 -4.70 21.43
N GLU A 316 8.18 -4.95 21.06
CA GLU A 316 7.40 -6.12 21.51
C GLU A 316 7.81 -7.42 20.78
N GLY A 317 8.67 -7.33 19.77
CA GLY A 317 9.15 -8.47 19.00
C GLY A 317 8.12 -9.03 18.00
N VAL A 318 7.14 -8.23 17.58
CA VAL A 318 6.11 -8.65 16.60
C VAL A 318 6.76 -9.15 15.31
N PHE A 319 7.81 -8.47 14.85
CA PHE A 319 8.52 -8.79 13.59
C PHE A 319 9.54 -9.94 13.74
N LYS A 320 9.97 -10.28 14.97
CA LYS A 320 10.97 -11.32 15.23
C LYS A 320 10.40 -12.72 15.41
N LYS A 321 9.15 -12.84 15.85
CA LYS A 321 8.53 -14.12 16.25
C LYS A 321 8.39 -15.16 15.15
N LEU A 322 8.64 -14.81 13.91
CA LEU A 322 8.41 -15.67 12.74
C LEU A 322 9.70 -16.02 11.97
N ALA A 323 10.82 -15.39 12.28
CA ALA A 323 12.12 -15.71 11.69
C ALA A 323 12.77 -16.98 12.29
N SER A 324 12.16 -17.56 13.34
CA SER A 324 12.71 -18.67 14.13
C SER A 324 11.86 -19.95 14.11
N LYS A 325 10.95 -20.09 13.19
CA LYS A 325 10.21 -21.31 12.86
C LYS A 325 10.45 -21.63 11.38
#